data_7e5a484789565d716893a493b98636e9
#
_entry.id   7e5a484789565d716893a493b98636e9
#
_cell.length_a   1.000
_cell.length_b   1.000
_cell.length_c   1.000
_cell.angle_alpha   90.00
_cell.angle_beta   90.00
_cell.angle_gamma   90.00
#
_symmetry.space_group_name_H-M   'P 1'
#
loop_
_entity.id
_entity.type
_entity.pdbx_description
1 polymer ?
#
loop_
_entity_poly.entity_id
_entity_poly.type
_entity_poly.pdbx_seq_one_letter_code
_entity_poly.pdbx_strand_id
1 'polypeptide(L)'
;MTLFSLYEGKLIRLTDDQGNTFTGVADTFPAEYGLHELGREEEGIKLGEYVIYMSQISRVEILPTYEEASQAIPPGRYRHFKGNEYEVIGISRHSETEEPMVVYKALYGEGGLWTRPAAMWNEQIIRDGQTYTRFTKI
;
A
#
# COMPACT_ATOMS: atom_id res chain seq x y z
N MET A 1 -25.40 -2.93 6.83
CA MET A 1 -24.03 -2.37 6.67
C MET A 1 -23.01 -3.49 6.83
N THR A 2 -22.07 -3.59 5.92
CA THR A 2 -21.03 -4.61 6.00
C THR A 2 -19.92 -4.21 6.96
N LEU A 3 -19.22 -5.21 7.55
CA LEU A 3 -18.05 -4.97 8.38
C LEU A 3 -16.92 -4.27 7.61
N PHE A 4 -16.92 -4.40 6.28
CA PHE A 4 -15.90 -3.82 5.44
C PHE A 4 -16.21 -2.41 4.95
N SER A 5 -17.32 -1.81 5.39
CA SER A 5 -17.69 -0.45 4.94
C SER A 5 -16.62 0.60 5.25
N LEU A 6 -15.76 0.35 6.25
CA LEU A 6 -14.63 1.22 6.55
C LEU A 6 -13.64 1.34 5.39
N TYR A 7 -13.59 0.35 4.53
CA TYR A 7 -12.64 0.32 3.41
C TYR A 7 -13.25 0.83 2.10
N GLU A 8 -14.56 1.08 2.08
CA GLU A 8 -15.25 1.50 0.85
C GLU A 8 -14.59 2.72 0.23
N GLY A 9 -14.25 2.61 -1.06
CA GLY A 9 -13.64 3.70 -1.82
C GLY A 9 -12.17 3.97 -1.51
N LYS A 10 -11.57 3.18 -0.63
CA LYS A 10 -10.16 3.38 -0.25
C LYS A 10 -9.24 2.47 -1.04
N LEU A 11 -8.02 2.95 -1.28
CA LEU A 11 -6.98 2.12 -1.87
C LEU A 11 -6.45 1.20 -0.78
N ILE A 12 -6.55 -0.11 -1.01
CA ILE A 12 -6.16 -1.12 -0.02
C ILE A 12 -5.25 -2.17 -0.64
N ARG A 13 -4.51 -2.86 0.22
CA ARG A 13 -3.86 -4.13 -0.09
C ARG A 13 -4.52 -5.20 0.76
N LEU A 14 -5.03 -6.21 0.09
CA LEU A 14 -5.73 -7.32 0.73
C LEU A 14 -4.91 -8.58 0.55
N THR A 15 -4.76 -9.36 1.62
CA THR A 15 -4.10 -10.67 1.58
C THR A 15 -5.16 -11.73 1.88
N ASP A 16 -5.25 -12.75 1.03
CA ASP A 16 -6.22 -13.83 1.24
C ASP A 16 -5.63 -14.92 2.15
N ASP A 17 -6.44 -15.95 2.41
CA ASP A 17 -6.08 -17.04 3.31
C ASP A 17 -4.99 -17.97 2.72
N GLN A 18 -4.63 -17.78 1.47
CA GLN A 18 -3.57 -18.54 0.81
C GLN A 18 -2.32 -17.70 0.57
N GLY A 19 -2.28 -16.48 1.10
CA GLY A 19 -1.14 -15.60 0.98
C GLY A 19 -1.08 -14.78 -0.31
N ASN A 20 -2.11 -14.85 -1.15
CA ASN A 20 -2.18 -14.02 -2.35
C ASN A 20 -2.54 -12.59 -1.97
N THR A 21 -1.95 -11.61 -2.67
CA THR A 21 -2.20 -10.20 -2.42
C THR A 21 -2.90 -9.55 -3.60
N PHE A 22 -3.81 -8.63 -3.28
CA PHE A 22 -4.58 -7.87 -4.26
C PHE A 22 -4.55 -6.41 -3.84
N THR A 23 -4.31 -5.51 -4.77
CA THR A 23 -4.24 -4.07 -4.48
C THR A 23 -5.19 -3.33 -5.42
N GLY A 24 -5.97 -2.43 -4.87
CA GLY A 24 -6.91 -1.63 -5.65
C GLY A 24 -7.84 -0.83 -4.76
N VAL A 25 -8.78 -0.12 -5.38
CA VAL A 25 -9.80 0.63 -4.66
C VAL A 25 -10.92 -0.34 -4.27
N ALA A 26 -11.22 -0.38 -2.97
CA ALA A 26 -12.19 -1.32 -2.44
C ALA A 26 -13.63 -0.96 -2.82
N ASP A 27 -14.35 -1.96 -3.29
CA ASP A 27 -15.79 -1.89 -3.53
C ASP A 27 -16.41 -2.98 -2.64
N THR A 28 -16.92 -2.59 -1.49
CA THR A 28 -17.42 -3.54 -0.50
C THR A 28 -18.89 -3.90 -0.78
N PHE A 29 -19.29 -5.11 -0.40
CA PHE A 29 -20.67 -5.55 -0.59
C PHE A 29 -21.16 -6.35 0.62
N PRO A 30 -22.46 -6.21 0.96
CA PRO A 30 -23.07 -6.98 2.05
C PRO A 30 -23.43 -8.40 1.60
N ALA A 31 -23.73 -9.26 2.57
CA ALA A 31 -24.09 -10.65 2.31
C ALA A 31 -25.28 -10.80 1.35
N GLU A 32 -26.25 -9.88 1.41
CA GLU A 32 -27.41 -9.91 0.53
C GLU A 32 -27.02 -9.77 -0.94
N TYR A 33 -26.12 -8.84 -1.22
CA TYR A 33 -25.58 -8.66 -2.57
C TYR A 33 -24.83 -9.92 -3.01
N GLY A 34 -24.02 -10.47 -2.11
CA GLY A 34 -23.28 -11.70 -2.38
C GLY A 34 -24.20 -12.83 -2.80
N LEU A 35 -25.35 -12.99 -2.09
CA LEU A 35 -26.31 -14.03 -2.43
C LEU A 35 -26.97 -13.78 -3.77
N HIS A 36 -27.51 -12.57 -4.00
CA HIS A 36 -28.33 -12.28 -5.18
C HIS A 36 -27.49 -12.11 -6.46
N GLU A 37 -26.33 -11.50 -6.36
CA GLU A 37 -25.53 -11.17 -7.54
C GLU A 37 -24.37 -12.14 -7.78
N LEU A 38 -23.85 -12.77 -6.73
CA LEU A 38 -22.65 -13.60 -6.82
C LEU A 38 -22.92 -15.07 -6.44
N GLY A 39 -24.11 -15.38 -5.94
CA GLY A 39 -24.51 -16.75 -5.63
C GLY A 39 -24.01 -17.29 -4.29
N ARG A 40 -23.49 -16.44 -3.42
CA ARG A 40 -22.98 -16.83 -2.12
C ARG A 40 -23.35 -15.81 -1.04
N GLU A 41 -24.08 -16.24 -0.03
CA GLU A 41 -24.55 -15.37 1.05
C GLU A 41 -23.41 -15.05 2.00
N GLU A 42 -22.53 -14.16 1.58
CA GLU A 42 -21.39 -13.72 2.38
C GLU A 42 -20.96 -12.33 1.92
N GLU A 43 -20.63 -11.46 2.86
CA GLU A 43 -20.07 -10.15 2.54
C GLU A 43 -18.64 -10.27 2.08
N GLY A 44 -18.15 -9.25 1.37
CA GLY A 44 -16.80 -9.26 0.88
C GLY A 44 -16.39 -7.96 0.24
N ILE A 45 -15.31 -8.04 -0.52
CA ILE A 45 -14.70 -6.90 -1.19
C ILE A 45 -14.43 -7.28 -2.65
N LYS A 46 -14.76 -6.36 -3.55
CA LYS A 46 -14.34 -6.45 -4.95
C LYS A 46 -13.14 -5.55 -5.16
N LEU A 47 -12.12 -6.08 -5.83
CA LEU A 47 -10.97 -5.31 -6.27
C LEU A 47 -10.81 -5.57 -7.77
N GLY A 48 -11.28 -4.63 -8.59
CA GLY A 48 -11.33 -4.83 -10.03
C GLY A 48 -12.22 -6.01 -10.37
N GLU A 49 -11.65 -7.02 -11.01
CA GLU A 49 -12.37 -8.24 -11.39
C GLU A 49 -12.43 -9.28 -10.28
N TYR A 50 -11.66 -9.07 -9.20
CA TYR A 50 -11.56 -10.06 -8.13
C TYR A 50 -12.64 -9.85 -7.08
N VAL A 51 -13.28 -10.96 -6.69
CA VAL A 51 -14.27 -10.99 -5.61
C VAL A 51 -13.66 -11.81 -4.49
N ILE A 52 -13.48 -11.19 -3.33
CA ILE A 52 -12.91 -11.88 -2.17
C ILE A 52 -13.93 -11.81 -1.03
N TYR A 53 -14.36 -12.98 -0.55
CA TYR A 53 -15.33 -13.07 0.53
C TYR A 53 -14.63 -12.93 1.88
N MET A 54 -15.36 -12.46 2.89
CA MET A 54 -14.84 -12.24 4.23
C MET A 54 -14.08 -13.44 4.79
N SER A 55 -14.61 -14.66 4.59
CA SER A 55 -13.97 -15.87 5.08
C SER A 55 -12.62 -16.17 4.41
N GLN A 56 -12.35 -15.53 3.28
CA GLN A 56 -11.11 -15.73 2.52
C GLN A 56 -10.07 -14.65 2.83
N ILE A 57 -10.42 -13.63 3.61
CA ILE A 57 -9.55 -12.49 3.86
C ILE A 57 -8.74 -12.74 5.13
N SER A 58 -7.42 -12.66 5.00
CA SER A 58 -6.49 -12.77 6.11
C SER A 58 -6.12 -11.39 6.67
N ARG A 59 -5.91 -10.41 5.77
CA ARG A 59 -5.44 -9.08 6.17
C ARG A 59 -5.87 -8.02 5.16
N VAL A 60 -6.20 -6.84 5.66
CA VAL A 60 -6.48 -5.66 4.83
C VAL A 60 -5.64 -4.49 5.35
N GLU A 61 -4.92 -3.81 4.45
CA GLU A 61 -4.18 -2.60 4.78
C GLU A 61 -4.71 -1.43 3.95
N ILE A 62 -4.94 -0.29 4.60
CA ILE A 62 -5.27 0.94 3.90
C ILE A 62 -3.96 1.58 3.47
N LEU A 63 -3.82 1.84 2.16
CA LEU A 63 -2.62 2.47 1.61
C LEU A 63 -2.82 3.99 1.54
N PRO A 64 -1.73 4.78 1.57
CA PRO A 64 -1.87 6.23 1.44
C PRO A 64 -2.36 6.62 0.05
N THR A 65 -3.05 7.75 -0.03
CA THR A 65 -3.41 8.35 -1.32
C THR A 65 -2.18 9.01 -1.93
N TYR A 66 -2.25 9.36 -3.22
CA TYR A 66 -1.18 10.10 -3.89
C TYR A 66 -0.89 11.42 -3.16
N GLU A 67 -1.93 12.14 -2.79
CA GLU A 67 -1.81 13.43 -2.09
C GLU A 67 -1.17 13.26 -0.72
N GLU A 68 -1.58 12.26 0.03
CA GLU A 68 -1.00 11.97 1.35
C GLU A 68 0.47 11.62 1.23
N ALA A 69 0.82 10.77 0.26
CA ALA A 69 2.21 10.37 0.02
C ALA A 69 3.07 11.57 -0.39
N SER A 70 2.55 12.43 -1.27
CA SER A 70 3.26 13.61 -1.74
C SER A 70 3.55 14.60 -0.62
N GLN A 71 2.63 14.73 0.34
CA GLN A 71 2.81 15.60 1.50
C GLN A 71 3.77 14.99 2.52
N ALA A 72 3.67 13.68 2.73
CA ALA A 72 4.49 12.99 3.72
C ALA A 72 5.93 12.80 3.27
N ILE A 73 6.16 12.70 1.96
CA ILE A 73 7.48 12.41 1.38
C ILE A 73 7.82 13.49 0.33
N PRO A 74 8.13 14.72 0.77
CA PRO A 74 8.50 15.79 -0.17
C PRO A 74 9.81 15.47 -0.87
N PRO A 75 10.03 15.99 -2.10
CA PRO A 75 11.31 15.82 -2.78
C PRO A 75 12.47 16.36 -1.97
N GLY A 76 13.65 15.80 -2.18
CA GLY A 76 14.84 16.21 -1.51
C GLY A 76 15.70 15.04 -1.05
N ARG A 77 16.66 15.33 -0.19
CA ARG A 77 17.64 14.34 0.25
C ARG A 77 17.14 13.60 1.49
N TYR A 78 17.35 12.28 1.48
CA TYR A 78 16.99 11.39 2.59
C TYR A 78 18.15 10.48 2.91
N ARG A 79 18.24 10.07 4.18
CA ARG A 79 19.23 9.10 4.63
C ARG A 79 18.55 7.81 5.04
N HIS A 80 19.03 6.69 4.49
CA HIS A 80 18.59 5.36 4.91
C HIS A 80 19.20 5.05 6.27
N PHE A 81 18.50 4.26 7.11
CA PHE A 81 19.01 3.97 8.46
C PHE A 81 20.37 3.29 8.47
N LYS A 82 20.78 2.67 7.35
CA LYS A 82 22.11 2.07 7.20
C LYS A 82 23.18 3.09 6.78
N GLY A 83 22.82 4.34 6.55
CA GLY A 83 23.75 5.43 6.30
C GLY A 83 23.80 5.96 4.87
N ASN A 84 23.41 5.19 3.87
CA ASN A 84 23.42 5.65 2.48
C ASN A 84 22.37 6.74 2.25
N GLU A 85 22.69 7.66 1.35
CA GLU A 85 21.82 8.79 1.03
C GLU A 85 21.21 8.68 -0.33
N TYR A 86 20.01 9.24 -0.46
CA TYR A 86 19.20 9.19 -1.67
C TYR A 86 18.53 10.53 -1.89
N GLU A 87 18.19 10.81 -3.14
CA GLU A 87 17.39 11.98 -3.47
C GLU A 87 16.01 11.53 -3.97
N VAL A 88 14.95 11.97 -3.29
CA VAL A 88 13.58 11.72 -3.75
C VAL A 88 13.28 12.71 -4.86
N ILE A 89 12.93 12.19 -6.03
CA ILE A 89 12.57 12.99 -7.21
C ILE A 89 11.10 13.40 -7.11
N GLY A 90 10.23 12.49 -6.68
CA GLY A 90 8.80 12.75 -6.56
C GLY A 90 8.03 11.47 -6.35
N ILE A 91 6.70 11.60 -6.37
CA ILE A 91 5.80 10.48 -6.22
C ILE A 91 5.13 10.19 -7.56
N SER A 92 5.14 8.92 -7.94
CA SER A 92 4.43 8.44 -9.12
C SER A 92 3.29 7.52 -8.70
N ARG A 93 2.48 7.09 -9.66
CA ARG A 93 1.45 6.07 -9.44
C ARG A 93 1.88 4.79 -10.12
N HIS A 94 1.67 3.66 -9.44
CA HIS A 94 1.88 2.35 -10.05
C HIS A 94 0.88 2.19 -11.19
N SER A 95 1.34 1.79 -12.37
CA SER A 95 0.48 1.75 -13.56
C SER A 95 -0.69 0.77 -13.45
N GLU A 96 -0.57 -0.26 -12.64
CA GLU A 96 -1.61 -1.28 -12.50
C GLU A 96 -2.48 -1.07 -11.25
N THR A 97 -1.86 -0.78 -10.12
CA THR A 97 -2.56 -0.69 -8.84
C THR A 97 -2.95 0.74 -8.47
N GLU A 98 -2.33 1.73 -9.11
CA GLU A 98 -2.45 3.15 -8.81
C GLU A 98 -1.93 3.55 -7.43
N GLU A 99 -1.26 2.63 -6.72
CA GLU A 99 -0.67 3.00 -5.45
C GLU A 99 0.48 4.00 -5.65
N PRO A 100 0.66 4.94 -4.70
CA PRO A 100 1.75 5.90 -4.83
C PRO A 100 3.11 5.23 -4.63
N MET A 101 4.05 5.59 -5.50
CA MET A 101 5.41 5.06 -5.51
C MET A 101 6.39 6.20 -5.34
N VAL A 102 7.39 6.02 -4.47
CA VAL A 102 8.47 6.99 -4.35
C VAL A 102 9.48 6.72 -5.45
N VAL A 103 9.77 7.75 -6.25
CA VAL A 103 10.83 7.70 -7.26
C VAL A 103 12.05 8.39 -6.64
N TYR A 104 13.16 7.67 -6.53
CA TYR A 104 14.34 8.19 -5.86
C TYR A 104 15.62 7.72 -6.52
N LYS A 105 16.68 8.48 -6.31
CA LYS A 105 17.99 8.25 -6.91
C LYS A 105 19.03 8.00 -5.82
N ALA A 106 19.84 6.97 -6.00
CA ALA A 106 20.96 6.72 -5.08
C ALA A 106 22.02 7.80 -5.29
N LEU A 107 22.53 8.36 -4.18
CA LEU A 107 23.59 9.36 -4.17
C LEU A 107 24.94 8.71 -3.93
N TYR A 108 25.06 7.45 -4.31
CA TYR A 108 26.31 6.68 -4.21
C TYR A 108 26.39 5.72 -5.40
N GLY A 109 27.55 5.12 -5.59
CA GLY A 109 27.75 4.17 -6.68
C GLY A 109 27.45 4.82 -8.03
N GLU A 110 26.71 4.13 -8.88
CA GLU A 110 26.37 4.60 -10.22
C GLU A 110 25.15 5.54 -10.24
N GLY A 111 24.54 5.79 -9.08
CA GLY A 111 23.43 6.74 -8.99
C GLY A 111 22.16 6.27 -9.69
N GLY A 112 21.81 4.99 -9.56
CA GLY A 112 20.63 4.45 -10.23
C GLY A 112 19.33 5.02 -9.72
N LEU A 113 18.32 5.01 -10.59
CA LEU A 113 16.94 5.39 -10.25
C LEU A 113 16.15 4.18 -9.78
N TRP A 114 15.42 4.37 -8.69
CA TRP A 114 14.65 3.30 -8.05
C TRP A 114 13.25 3.75 -7.73
N THR A 115 12.34 2.80 -7.54
CA THR A 115 11.00 3.06 -7.03
C THR A 115 10.72 2.17 -5.84
N ARG A 116 9.91 2.69 -4.90
CA ARG A 116 9.51 1.95 -3.72
C ARG A 116 8.09 2.38 -3.34
N PRO A 117 7.19 1.46 -2.93
CA PRO A 117 5.87 1.87 -2.49
C PRO A 117 5.96 2.90 -1.37
N ALA A 118 5.17 3.98 -1.49
CA ALA A 118 5.16 5.02 -0.47
C ALA A 118 4.76 4.46 0.90
N ALA A 119 3.88 3.46 0.92
CA ALA A 119 3.46 2.79 2.15
C ALA A 119 4.62 2.15 2.90
N MET A 120 5.74 1.85 2.21
CA MET A 120 6.90 1.21 2.80
C MET A 120 8.06 2.18 3.05
N TRP A 121 7.91 3.46 2.70
CA TRP A 121 9.00 4.43 2.78
C TRP A 121 9.41 4.74 4.21
N ASN A 122 8.43 5.00 5.06
CA ASN A 122 8.67 5.37 6.46
C ASN A 122 8.49 4.19 7.43
N GLU A 123 8.76 2.96 6.96
CA GLU A 123 8.67 1.79 7.81
C GLU A 123 9.58 1.88 9.02
N GLN A 124 9.08 1.42 10.15
CA GLN A 124 9.88 1.26 11.35
C GLN A 124 10.62 -0.07 11.28
N ILE A 125 11.93 -0.01 11.45
CA ILE A 125 12.79 -1.19 11.42
C ILE A 125 13.29 -1.45 12.84
N ILE A 126 13.07 -2.67 13.33
CA ILE A 126 13.57 -3.09 14.63
C ILE A 126 14.84 -3.91 14.42
N ARG A 127 15.94 -3.45 14.97
CA ARG A 127 17.24 -4.10 14.82
C ARG A 127 18.06 -3.94 16.10
N ASP A 128 18.55 -5.06 16.63
CA ASP A 128 19.33 -5.09 17.86
C ASP A 128 18.64 -4.38 19.03
N GLY A 129 17.30 -4.56 19.13
CA GLY A 129 16.51 -3.96 20.19
C GLY A 129 16.21 -2.47 20.02
N GLN A 130 16.66 -1.86 18.91
CA GLN A 130 16.40 -0.45 18.62
C GLN A 130 15.47 -0.30 17.41
N THR A 131 14.71 0.79 17.42
CA THR A 131 13.76 1.11 16.35
C THR A 131 14.32 2.23 15.50
N TYR A 132 14.35 2.01 14.19
CA TYR A 132 14.82 2.98 13.20
C TYR A 132 13.72 3.27 12.19
N THR A 133 13.66 4.51 11.71
CA THR A 133 12.86 4.85 10.54
C THR A 133 13.69 4.53 9.30
N ARG A 134 13.12 3.81 8.32
CA ARG A 134 13.89 3.36 7.15
C ARG A 134 14.58 4.50 6.43
N PHE A 135 13.86 5.58 6.14
CA PHE A 135 14.43 6.78 5.51
C PHE A 135 14.06 8.01 6.33
N THR A 136 15.01 8.91 6.51
CA THR A 136 14.81 10.15 7.24
C THR A 136 15.25 11.33 6.37
N LYS A 137 14.39 12.33 6.25
CA LYS A 137 14.72 13.54 5.47
C LYS A 137 15.84 14.31 6.16
N ILE A 138 16.80 14.76 5.38
CA ILE A 138 17.94 15.51 5.85
C ILE A 138 18.10 16.85 5.15
#